data_5cc118ed2283bbe7e77924b7c5d2547b
#
_entry.id   5cc118ed2283bbe7e77924b7c5d2547b
#
_cell.length_a   1.000
_cell.length_b   1.000
_cell.length_c   1.000
_cell.angle_alpha   90.00
_cell.angle_beta   90.00
_cell.angle_gamma   90.00
#
_symmetry.space_group_name_H-M   'P 1'
#
loop_
_entity.id
_entity.type
_entity.pdbx_description
1 polymer ?
#
loop_
_entity_poly.entity_id
_entity_poly.type
_entity_poly.pdbx_seq_one_letter_code
_entity_poly.pdbx_strand_id
1 'polypeptide(L)'
;MNDTNGNNAEIENAEAVAVALAEWWHASARDLPWRFGRATPWGVLVSEVMSQQTQMSRVVPYWNDWMERWPDAAALAGAAKSDVITAWGRLGYPRRALRLQECARVVASDYGNELPRTYDKLLALPGIGDYTASAVMSFAFGERIAVVDTNIRRVLSRVFLGAESLGGAASTAERALARQVLPQDGVSKCRRFDRSSVVWNQSVMELGAIVCAAKSPLCEVCPVSSLCVFLRDGRPGLGERRTRPRQRFQGTDRQVRGLVLNALRNLPEGEIAVDRKSLERLWNDHIQLDRCIASLDEDGLIEILPNAAVRLPV
;
A
#
# COMPACT_ATOMS: atom_id res chain seq x y z
N MET A 1 23.27 7.49 35.41
CA MET A 1 23.19 8.92 35.06
C MET A 1 23.72 9.06 33.64
N ASN A 2 22.93 9.58 32.74
CA ASN A 2 23.17 9.93 31.33
C ASN A 2 22.39 9.11 30.31
N ASP A 3 21.06 9.34 30.27
CA ASP A 3 20.28 8.98 29.06
C ASP A 3 19.24 10.06 28.67
N THR A 4 19.30 11.23 29.33
CA THR A 4 18.34 12.31 29.06
C THR A 4 18.78 13.28 27.96
N ASN A 5 20.09 13.34 27.61
CA ASN A 5 20.59 14.27 26.59
C ASN A 5 20.39 13.79 25.13
N GLY A 6 20.36 12.47 24.88
CA GLY A 6 20.10 11.93 23.53
C GLY A 6 18.66 12.23 23.05
N ASN A 7 17.71 12.06 23.95
CA ASN A 7 16.29 12.25 23.63
C ASN A 7 15.89 13.71 23.27
N ASN A 8 16.52 14.70 23.89
CA ASN A 8 16.22 16.11 23.59
C ASN A 8 16.83 16.58 22.25
N ALA A 9 18.03 16.11 21.89
CA ALA A 9 18.65 16.44 20.60
C ALA A 9 17.90 15.82 19.41
N GLU A 10 17.31 14.64 19.60
CA GLU A 10 16.47 13.96 18.61
C GLU A 10 15.14 14.73 18.38
N ILE A 11 14.56 15.31 19.41
CA ILE A 11 13.33 16.11 19.31
C ILE A 11 13.60 17.47 18.63
N GLU A 12 14.74 18.12 18.91
CA GLU A 12 15.11 19.38 18.28
C GLU A 12 15.28 19.25 16.76
N ASN A 13 15.84 18.13 16.29
CA ASN A 13 15.97 17.86 14.86
C ASN A 13 14.64 17.51 14.17
N ALA A 14 13.63 17.02 14.87
CA ALA A 14 12.38 16.60 14.27
C ALA A 14 11.63 17.77 13.62
N GLU A 15 11.61 18.95 14.23
CA GLU A 15 10.98 20.15 13.65
C GLU A 15 11.72 20.61 12.38
N ALA A 16 13.06 20.65 12.41
CA ALA A 16 13.86 21.00 11.23
C ALA A 16 13.67 20.01 10.07
N VAL A 17 13.62 18.72 10.38
CA VAL A 17 13.32 17.67 9.40
C VAL A 17 11.90 17.84 8.82
N ALA A 18 10.91 18.16 9.66
CA ALA A 18 9.54 18.39 9.21
C ALA A 18 9.42 19.58 8.27
N VAL A 19 10.09 20.68 8.57
CA VAL A 19 10.12 21.89 7.71
C VAL A 19 10.75 21.54 6.36
N ALA A 20 11.95 20.95 6.35
CA ALA A 20 12.65 20.60 5.12
C ALA A 20 11.86 19.62 4.24
N LEU A 21 11.19 18.63 4.86
CA LEU A 21 10.33 17.69 4.15
C LEU A 21 9.07 18.34 3.60
N ALA A 22 8.46 19.28 4.32
CA ALA A 22 7.27 19.98 3.86
C ALA A 22 7.58 20.87 2.63
N GLU A 23 8.69 21.59 2.65
CA GLU A 23 9.15 22.41 1.52
C GLU A 23 9.43 21.54 0.30
N TRP A 24 10.18 20.45 0.48
CA TRP A 24 10.46 19.48 -0.57
C TRP A 24 9.19 18.84 -1.13
N TRP A 25 8.24 18.45 -0.27
CA TRP A 25 6.96 17.87 -0.68
C TRP A 25 6.19 18.78 -1.62
N HIS A 26 6.10 20.08 -1.30
CA HIS A 26 5.39 21.03 -2.14
C HIS A 26 6.05 21.27 -3.51
N ALA A 27 7.38 21.14 -3.57
CA ALA A 27 8.13 21.34 -4.80
C ALA A 27 8.24 20.09 -5.67
N SER A 28 8.24 18.90 -5.05
CA SER A 28 8.71 17.68 -5.70
C SER A 28 7.80 16.46 -5.57
N ALA A 29 6.66 16.56 -4.85
CA ALA A 29 5.75 15.44 -4.69
C ALA A 29 5.18 14.98 -6.05
N ARG A 30 5.15 13.66 -6.25
CA ARG A 30 4.53 13.08 -7.46
C ARG A 30 3.05 13.46 -7.53
N ASP A 31 2.61 13.85 -8.71
CA ASP A 31 1.21 14.17 -8.99
C ASP A 31 0.39 12.87 -9.15
N LEU A 32 -0.20 12.41 -8.03
CA LEU A 32 -1.05 11.22 -8.01
C LEU A 32 -2.52 11.64 -7.87
N PRO A 33 -3.46 10.99 -8.59
CA PRO A 33 -4.86 11.44 -8.65
C PRO A 33 -5.59 11.44 -7.32
N TRP A 34 -5.14 10.67 -6.34
CA TRP A 34 -5.73 10.60 -5.00
C TRP A 34 -5.11 11.53 -3.97
N ARG A 35 -4.15 12.40 -4.38
CA ARG A 35 -3.47 13.36 -3.51
C ARG A 35 -4.11 14.74 -3.56
N PHE A 36 -3.72 15.60 -2.64
CA PHE A 36 -4.07 17.02 -2.58
C PHE A 36 -5.59 17.27 -2.48
N GLY A 37 -6.32 16.39 -1.81
CA GLY A 37 -7.77 16.52 -1.61
C GLY A 37 -8.62 16.29 -2.86
N ARG A 38 -8.04 15.71 -3.93
CA ARG A 38 -8.74 15.45 -5.20
C ARG A 38 -9.62 14.19 -5.17
N ALA A 39 -9.37 13.28 -4.25
CA ALA A 39 -10.15 12.05 -4.10
C ALA A 39 -11.05 12.08 -2.87
N THR A 40 -12.17 11.37 -2.96
CA THR A 40 -13.01 11.07 -1.80
C THR A 40 -12.27 10.15 -0.80
N PRO A 41 -12.71 10.04 0.46
CA PRO A 41 -12.15 9.07 1.41
C PRO A 41 -12.16 7.63 0.87
N TRP A 42 -13.21 7.24 0.12
CA TRP A 42 -13.28 5.97 -0.58
C TRP A 42 -12.14 5.82 -1.60
N GLY A 43 -11.92 6.81 -2.45
CA GLY A 43 -10.84 6.81 -3.44
C GLY A 43 -9.45 6.72 -2.80
N VAL A 44 -9.24 7.36 -1.65
CA VAL A 44 -8.00 7.21 -0.87
C VAL A 44 -7.85 5.77 -0.38
N LEU A 45 -8.89 5.16 0.20
CA LEU A 45 -8.84 3.76 0.64
C LEU A 45 -8.51 2.81 -0.52
N VAL A 46 -9.17 2.97 -1.68
CA VAL A 46 -8.89 2.18 -2.88
C VAL A 46 -7.43 2.31 -3.30
N SER A 47 -6.88 3.54 -3.31
CA SER A 47 -5.48 3.77 -3.66
C SER A 47 -4.51 3.07 -2.70
N GLU A 48 -4.80 3.10 -1.40
CA GLU A 48 -3.98 2.44 -0.38
C GLU A 48 -3.98 0.91 -0.54
N VAL A 49 -5.14 0.32 -0.84
CA VAL A 49 -5.24 -1.13 -1.08
C VAL A 49 -4.52 -1.52 -2.38
N MET A 50 -4.67 -0.75 -3.46
CA MET A 50 -4.02 -1.03 -4.75
C MET A 50 -2.50 -0.89 -4.68
N SER A 51 -2.02 0.07 -3.90
CA SER A 51 -0.58 0.39 -3.77
C SER A 51 0.21 -0.64 -2.96
N GLN A 52 -0.45 -1.53 -2.22
CA GLN A 52 0.24 -2.58 -1.47
C GLN A 52 1.11 -3.44 -2.40
N GLN A 53 2.44 -3.37 -2.24
CA GLN A 53 3.42 -4.11 -3.05
C GLN A 53 3.31 -3.89 -4.58
N THR A 54 2.75 -2.76 -5.01
CA THR A 54 2.56 -2.41 -6.42
C THR A 54 3.16 -1.03 -6.71
N GLN A 55 3.86 -0.90 -7.84
CA GLN A 55 4.44 0.38 -8.26
C GLN A 55 3.34 1.38 -8.66
N MET A 56 3.49 2.64 -8.28
CA MET A 56 2.49 3.70 -8.52
C MET A 56 2.15 3.89 -10.00
N SER A 57 3.14 3.81 -10.89
CA SER A 57 2.90 3.89 -12.35
C SER A 57 1.94 2.82 -12.88
N ARG A 58 1.89 1.67 -12.19
CA ARG A 58 0.90 0.63 -12.51
C ARG A 58 -0.43 0.88 -11.83
N VAL A 59 -0.45 1.45 -10.62
CA VAL A 59 -1.69 1.69 -9.86
C VAL A 59 -2.56 2.76 -10.51
N VAL A 60 -1.96 3.86 -10.96
CA VAL A 60 -2.71 5.03 -11.48
C VAL A 60 -3.76 4.68 -12.54
N PRO A 61 -3.44 3.96 -13.63
CA PRO A 61 -4.45 3.63 -14.64
C PRO A 61 -5.58 2.74 -14.10
N TYR A 62 -5.27 1.77 -13.23
CA TYR A 62 -6.28 0.92 -12.61
C TYR A 62 -7.17 1.69 -11.63
N TRP A 63 -6.58 2.60 -10.86
CA TRP A 63 -7.34 3.42 -9.93
C TRP A 63 -8.34 4.33 -10.67
N ASN A 64 -7.91 4.96 -11.78
CA ASN A 64 -8.80 5.79 -12.60
C ASN A 64 -9.98 4.99 -13.14
N ASP A 65 -9.72 3.81 -13.74
CA ASP A 65 -10.76 2.91 -14.25
C ASP A 65 -11.72 2.45 -13.12
N TRP A 66 -11.19 2.16 -11.94
CA TRP A 66 -12.01 1.77 -10.79
C TRP A 66 -12.87 2.90 -10.26
N MET A 67 -12.36 4.11 -10.18
CA MET A 67 -13.12 5.27 -9.71
C MET A 67 -14.20 5.70 -10.72
N GLU A 68 -13.99 5.46 -12.00
CA GLU A 68 -15.03 5.66 -13.02
C GLU A 68 -16.14 4.62 -12.89
N ARG A 69 -15.81 3.35 -12.69
CA ARG A 69 -16.78 2.25 -12.58
C ARG A 69 -17.48 2.20 -11.23
N TRP A 70 -16.73 2.42 -10.17
CA TRP A 70 -17.17 2.25 -8.76
C TRP A 70 -16.72 3.44 -7.91
N PRO A 71 -17.36 4.61 -8.10
CA PRO A 71 -16.96 5.85 -7.44
C PRO A 71 -17.13 5.84 -5.91
N ASP A 72 -17.91 4.90 -5.40
CA ASP A 72 -18.19 4.73 -3.98
C ASP A 72 -18.30 3.25 -3.56
N ALA A 73 -18.50 3.00 -2.26
CA ALA A 73 -18.54 1.64 -1.73
C ALA A 73 -19.78 0.88 -2.21
N ALA A 74 -20.95 1.53 -2.32
CA ALA A 74 -22.19 0.88 -2.75
C ALA A 74 -22.08 0.37 -4.19
N ALA A 75 -21.47 1.14 -5.07
CA ALA A 75 -21.23 0.75 -6.46
C ALA A 75 -20.33 -0.50 -6.54
N LEU A 76 -19.23 -0.56 -5.77
CA LEU A 76 -18.38 -1.76 -5.74
C LEU A 76 -19.06 -2.94 -5.04
N ALA A 77 -19.83 -2.71 -3.99
CA ALA A 77 -20.57 -3.75 -3.27
C ALA A 77 -21.54 -4.50 -4.16
N GLY A 78 -22.22 -3.78 -5.07
CA GLY A 78 -23.20 -4.32 -6.03
C GLY A 78 -22.58 -4.94 -7.28
N ALA A 79 -21.28 -4.81 -7.50
CA ALA A 79 -20.62 -5.33 -8.68
C ALA A 79 -20.55 -6.87 -8.67
N ALA A 80 -20.60 -7.51 -9.83
CA ALA A 80 -20.32 -8.93 -9.95
C ALA A 80 -18.85 -9.22 -9.59
N LYS A 81 -18.57 -10.32 -8.89
CA LYS A 81 -17.19 -10.69 -8.52
C LYS A 81 -16.29 -10.85 -9.75
N SER A 82 -16.85 -11.39 -10.84
CA SER A 82 -16.16 -11.52 -12.13
C SER A 82 -15.65 -10.18 -12.65
N ASP A 83 -16.46 -9.12 -12.56
CA ASP A 83 -16.09 -7.78 -13.01
C ASP A 83 -14.98 -7.19 -12.13
N VAL A 84 -15.10 -7.36 -10.81
CA VAL A 84 -14.10 -6.91 -9.83
C VAL A 84 -12.75 -7.59 -10.07
N ILE A 85 -12.74 -8.92 -10.28
CA ILE A 85 -11.52 -9.67 -10.57
C ILE A 85 -10.93 -9.26 -11.93
N THR A 86 -11.78 -9.05 -12.93
CA THR A 86 -11.37 -8.63 -14.27
C THR A 86 -10.73 -7.24 -14.24
N ALA A 87 -11.39 -6.28 -13.61
CA ALA A 87 -10.88 -4.91 -13.46
C ALA A 87 -9.62 -4.81 -12.60
N TRP A 88 -9.41 -5.73 -11.63
CA TRP A 88 -8.16 -5.80 -10.87
C TRP A 88 -6.96 -6.16 -11.74
N GLY A 89 -7.16 -6.87 -12.82
CA GLY A 89 -6.19 -7.16 -13.86
C GLY A 89 -4.85 -7.69 -13.32
N ARG A 90 -3.77 -6.99 -13.67
CA ARG A 90 -2.40 -7.39 -13.35
C ARG A 90 -1.79 -6.67 -12.12
N LEU A 91 -2.59 -6.09 -11.24
CA LEU A 91 -2.08 -5.46 -10.02
C LEU A 91 -1.39 -6.45 -9.06
N GLY A 92 -1.69 -7.75 -9.22
CA GLY A 92 -1.17 -8.82 -8.36
C GLY A 92 -1.98 -8.99 -7.08
N TYR A 93 -1.77 -10.15 -6.41
CA TYR A 93 -2.50 -10.49 -5.18
C TYR A 93 -4.02 -10.26 -5.29
N PRO A 94 -4.72 -10.95 -6.21
CA PRO A 94 -6.09 -10.63 -6.59
C PRO A 94 -7.12 -10.80 -5.46
N ARG A 95 -6.80 -11.54 -4.39
CA ARG A 95 -7.63 -11.60 -3.17
C ARG A 95 -7.86 -10.22 -2.54
N ARG A 96 -6.97 -9.24 -2.79
CA ARG A 96 -7.17 -7.87 -2.29
C ARG A 96 -8.40 -7.22 -2.92
N ALA A 97 -8.70 -7.54 -4.19
CA ALA A 97 -9.91 -7.06 -4.86
C ALA A 97 -11.19 -7.54 -4.17
N LEU A 98 -11.26 -8.85 -3.88
CA LEU A 98 -12.40 -9.44 -3.18
C LEU A 98 -12.53 -8.92 -1.74
N ARG A 99 -11.41 -8.76 -1.03
CA ARG A 99 -11.41 -8.17 0.30
C ARG A 99 -11.87 -6.71 0.31
N LEU A 100 -11.48 -5.94 -0.72
CA LEU A 100 -11.95 -4.58 -0.90
C LEU A 100 -13.46 -4.54 -1.21
N GLN A 101 -13.98 -5.51 -1.98
CA GLN A 101 -15.41 -5.64 -2.22
C GLN A 101 -16.17 -6.05 -0.94
N GLU A 102 -15.62 -6.94 -0.12
CA GLU A 102 -16.18 -7.27 1.20
C GLU A 102 -16.24 -6.04 2.10
N CYS A 103 -15.15 -5.26 2.13
CA CYS A 103 -15.11 -3.98 2.83
C CYS A 103 -16.19 -3.02 2.31
N ALA A 104 -16.34 -2.92 1.00
CA ALA A 104 -17.36 -2.09 0.36
C ALA A 104 -18.79 -2.49 0.79
N ARG A 105 -19.10 -3.78 0.90
CA ARG A 105 -20.39 -4.26 1.37
C ARG A 105 -20.68 -3.80 2.80
N VAL A 106 -19.71 -3.93 3.71
CA VAL A 106 -19.85 -3.48 5.10
C VAL A 106 -20.02 -1.96 5.15
N VAL A 107 -19.24 -1.21 4.38
CA VAL A 107 -19.36 0.27 4.32
C VAL A 107 -20.73 0.69 3.80
N ALA A 108 -21.24 0.04 2.77
CA ALA A 108 -22.54 0.35 2.20
C ALA A 108 -23.70 -0.01 3.16
N SER A 109 -23.64 -1.19 3.81
CA SER A 109 -24.73 -1.67 4.67
C SER A 109 -24.74 -1.00 6.06
N ASP A 110 -23.56 -0.89 6.70
CA ASP A 110 -23.47 -0.57 8.13
C ASP A 110 -23.12 0.90 8.37
N TYR A 111 -22.58 1.59 7.35
CA TYR A 111 -22.09 2.97 7.46
C TYR A 111 -22.71 3.94 6.44
N GLY A 112 -23.82 3.56 5.81
CA GLY A 112 -24.55 4.45 4.90
C GLY A 112 -23.73 4.91 3.68
N ASN A 113 -22.86 4.03 3.17
CA ASN A 113 -21.97 4.29 2.03
C ASN A 113 -20.84 5.31 2.32
N GLU A 114 -20.56 5.64 3.58
CA GLU A 114 -19.46 6.51 3.98
C GLU A 114 -18.46 5.75 4.85
N LEU A 115 -17.16 5.99 4.67
CA LEU A 115 -16.15 5.39 5.54
C LEU A 115 -16.28 5.90 6.98
N PRO A 116 -16.20 4.98 7.97
CA PRO A 116 -16.21 5.40 9.38
C PRO A 116 -15.01 6.28 9.70
N ARG A 117 -15.22 7.31 10.52
CA ARG A 117 -14.23 8.33 10.88
C ARG A 117 -13.49 8.04 12.18
N THR A 118 -13.37 6.79 12.58
CA THR A 118 -12.57 6.40 13.75
C THR A 118 -11.66 5.24 13.39
N TYR A 119 -10.46 5.26 13.97
CA TYR A 119 -9.45 4.23 13.73
C TYR A 119 -9.96 2.82 14.00
N ASP A 120 -10.62 2.60 15.15
CA ASP A 120 -11.10 1.27 15.53
C ASP A 120 -12.17 0.72 14.57
N LYS A 121 -13.07 1.58 14.09
CA LYS A 121 -14.09 1.19 13.11
C LYS A 121 -13.48 0.91 11.75
N LEU A 122 -12.47 1.68 11.32
CA LEU A 122 -11.73 1.38 10.09
C LEU A 122 -10.97 0.05 10.21
N LEU A 123 -10.29 -0.18 11.33
CA LEU A 123 -9.55 -1.41 11.59
C LEU A 123 -10.45 -2.66 11.60
N ALA A 124 -11.72 -2.51 11.98
CA ALA A 124 -12.71 -3.58 12.00
C ALA A 124 -13.23 -3.96 10.59
N LEU A 125 -12.99 -3.13 9.57
CA LEU A 125 -13.43 -3.41 8.20
C LEU A 125 -12.64 -4.57 7.58
N PRO A 126 -13.28 -5.41 6.74
CA PRO A 126 -12.62 -6.51 6.07
C PRO A 126 -11.39 -6.08 5.27
N GLY A 127 -10.25 -6.71 5.52
CA GLY A 127 -9.00 -6.46 4.79
C GLY A 127 -8.26 -5.17 5.16
N ILE A 128 -8.74 -4.41 6.13
CA ILE A 128 -8.11 -3.20 6.63
C ILE A 128 -7.23 -3.54 7.82
N GLY A 129 -5.95 -3.27 7.71
CA GLY A 129 -4.96 -3.41 8.80
C GLY A 129 -4.54 -2.05 9.37
N ASP A 130 -3.72 -2.09 10.42
CA ASP A 130 -3.19 -0.91 11.13
C ASP A 130 -2.64 0.18 10.18
N TYR A 131 -1.82 -0.21 9.20
CA TYR A 131 -1.31 0.73 8.20
C TYR A 131 -2.44 1.42 7.42
N THR A 132 -3.37 0.63 6.84
CA THR A 132 -4.42 1.19 5.99
C THR A 132 -5.39 2.06 6.80
N ALA A 133 -5.75 1.63 8.01
CA ALA A 133 -6.57 2.43 8.92
C ALA A 133 -5.90 3.77 9.25
N SER A 134 -4.62 3.75 9.63
CA SER A 134 -3.84 4.96 9.92
C SER A 134 -3.68 5.87 8.68
N ALA A 135 -3.44 5.30 7.51
CA ALA A 135 -3.30 6.04 6.26
C ALA A 135 -4.62 6.74 5.87
N VAL A 136 -5.76 6.06 5.97
CA VAL A 136 -7.08 6.66 5.71
C VAL A 136 -7.40 7.75 6.73
N MET A 137 -7.15 7.52 8.04
CA MET A 137 -7.33 8.56 9.06
C MET A 137 -6.51 9.81 8.74
N SER A 138 -5.24 9.64 8.38
CA SER A 138 -4.36 10.75 8.06
C SER A 138 -4.71 11.40 6.70
N PHE A 139 -4.73 10.62 5.61
CA PHE A 139 -4.75 11.16 4.26
C PHE A 139 -6.15 11.58 3.79
N ALA A 140 -7.19 10.88 4.25
CA ALA A 140 -8.57 11.18 3.87
C ALA A 140 -9.29 12.09 4.87
N PHE A 141 -9.09 11.86 6.18
CA PHE A 141 -9.79 12.62 7.20
C PHE A 141 -8.94 13.74 7.82
N GLY A 142 -7.63 13.74 7.58
CA GLY A 142 -6.74 14.77 8.07
C GLY A 142 -6.44 14.66 9.56
N GLU A 143 -6.62 13.49 10.14
CA GLU A 143 -6.39 13.24 11.55
C GLU A 143 -4.90 13.08 11.86
N ARG A 144 -4.50 13.60 13.02
CA ARG A 144 -3.12 13.45 13.51
C ARG A 144 -2.88 12.04 14.04
N ILE A 145 -2.41 11.16 13.19
CA ILE A 145 -2.04 9.78 13.51
C ILE A 145 -0.74 9.41 12.81
N ALA A 146 0.13 8.65 13.47
CA ALA A 146 1.36 8.16 12.87
C ALA A 146 1.07 7.04 11.88
N VAL A 147 1.46 7.22 10.62
CA VAL A 147 1.41 6.18 9.59
C VAL A 147 2.76 5.46 9.58
N VAL A 148 2.74 4.13 9.59
CA VAL A 148 3.96 3.33 9.70
C VAL A 148 3.98 2.24 8.63
N ASP A 149 4.65 2.52 7.51
CA ASP A 149 4.95 1.56 6.46
C ASP A 149 6.45 1.23 6.39
N THR A 150 6.85 0.41 5.44
CA THR A 150 8.27 0.03 5.24
C THR A 150 9.15 1.22 4.83
N ASN A 151 8.61 2.20 4.11
CA ASN A 151 9.35 3.38 3.68
C ASN A 151 9.53 4.34 4.84
N ILE A 152 8.45 4.65 5.56
CA ILE A 152 8.45 5.53 6.73
C ILE A 152 9.42 4.99 7.79
N ARG A 153 9.32 3.70 8.14
CA ARG A 153 10.23 3.08 9.10
C ARG A 153 11.69 3.23 8.71
N ARG A 154 12.02 2.97 7.45
CA ARG A 154 13.39 3.09 6.93
C ARG A 154 13.88 4.53 7.03
N VAL A 155 13.06 5.50 6.61
CA VAL A 155 13.43 6.92 6.68
C VAL A 155 13.65 7.35 8.12
N LEU A 156 12.68 7.08 9.01
CA LEU A 156 12.78 7.49 10.41
C LEU A 156 13.97 6.84 11.12
N SER A 157 14.19 5.54 10.88
CA SER A 157 15.34 4.81 11.46
C SER A 157 16.68 5.41 11.00
N ARG A 158 16.79 5.72 9.70
CA ARG A 158 18.02 6.33 9.15
C ARG A 158 18.21 7.77 9.63
N VAL A 159 17.17 8.60 9.55
CA VAL A 159 17.27 10.02 9.87
C VAL A 159 17.56 10.25 11.35
N PHE A 160 16.84 9.56 12.23
CA PHE A 160 16.88 9.82 13.68
C PHE A 160 17.76 8.85 14.47
N LEU A 161 17.86 7.59 14.07
CA LEU A 161 18.59 6.56 14.82
C LEU A 161 19.93 6.17 14.17
N GLY A 162 20.23 6.68 12.96
CA GLY A 162 21.47 6.32 12.26
C GLY A 162 21.56 4.85 11.87
N ALA A 163 20.45 4.12 11.81
CA ALA A 163 20.44 2.67 11.63
C ALA A 163 19.46 2.22 10.54
N GLU A 164 19.72 1.04 9.96
CA GLU A 164 18.75 0.38 9.09
C GLU A 164 17.54 -0.16 9.86
N SER A 165 16.35 0.02 9.31
CA SER A 165 15.13 -0.62 9.86
C SER A 165 15.25 -2.14 9.86
N LEU A 166 14.76 -2.80 10.92
CA LEU A 166 14.90 -4.25 11.11
C LEU A 166 14.16 -5.12 10.08
N GLY A 167 13.24 -4.54 9.29
CA GLY A 167 12.37 -5.29 8.39
C GLY A 167 11.27 -6.06 9.14
N GLY A 168 10.45 -6.86 8.43
CA GLY A 168 9.32 -7.56 9.03
C GLY A 168 8.17 -6.63 9.46
N ALA A 169 7.40 -7.00 10.49
CA ALA A 169 6.38 -6.15 11.09
C ALA A 169 7.00 -4.97 11.85
N ALA A 170 6.29 -3.83 11.93
CA ALA A 170 6.78 -2.69 12.70
C ALA A 170 6.93 -3.04 14.19
N SER A 171 8.10 -2.78 14.74
CA SER A 171 8.36 -2.98 16.17
C SER A 171 7.70 -1.92 17.04
N THR A 172 7.57 -2.19 18.34
CA THR A 172 7.05 -1.21 19.30
C THR A 172 7.90 0.07 19.32
N ALA A 173 9.23 -0.06 19.22
CA ALA A 173 10.15 1.07 19.18
C ALA A 173 9.98 1.92 17.92
N GLU A 174 9.83 1.30 16.74
CA GLU A 174 9.57 2.03 15.49
C GLU A 174 8.24 2.77 15.51
N ARG A 175 7.19 2.17 16.09
CA ARG A 175 5.89 2.84 16.28
C ARG A 175 5.99 3.99 17.30
N ALA A 176 6.77 3.84 18.36
CA ALA A 176 7.01 4.89 19.34
C ALA A 176 7.75 6.06 18.72
N LEU A 177 8.83 5.82 17.98
CA LEU A 177 9.56 6.84 17.24
C LEU A 177 8.63 7.60 16.26
N ALA A 178 7.84 6.88 15.46
CA ALA A 178 6.93 7.52 14.51
C ALA A 178 5.90 8.44 15.19
N ARG A 179 5.41 8.08 16.38
CA ARG A 179 4.53 8.94 17.18
C ARG A 179 5.25 10.14 17.78
N GLN A 180 6.47 9.95 18.25
CA GLN A 180 7.27 10.98 18.92
C GLN A 180 7.67 12.10 17.96
N VAL A 181 8.07 11.76 16.73
CA VAL A 181 8.52 12.74 15.71
C VAL A 181 7.38 13.31 14.87
N LEU A 182 6.13 12.87 15.09
CA LEU A 182 4.96 13.35 14.36
C LEU A 182 4.65 14.79 14.76
N PRO A 183 4.66 15.77 13.84
CA PRO A 183 4.40 17.17 14.15
C PRO A 183 3.03 17.39 14.81
N GLN A 184 2.91 18.43 15.64
CA GLN A 184 1.63 18.90 16.15
C GLN A 184 0.95 19.77 15.08
N ASP A 185 -0.35 19.49 14.84
CA ASP A 185 -1.14 20.32 13.94
C ASP A 185 -1.48 21.67 14.62
N GLY A 186 -1.55 22.74 13.82
CA GLY A 186 -1.86 24.09 14.28
C GLY A 186 -0.77 24.82 15.06
N VAL A 187 0.38 24.18 15.32
CA VAL A 187 1.50 24.78 16.09
C VAL A 187 2.65 25.24 15.19
N SER A 188 2.65 24.87 13.93
CA SER A 188 3.74 25.21 13.00
C SER A 188 3.84 26.71 12.79
N LYS A 189 5.03 27.27 12.99
CA LYS A 189 5.37 28.67 12.62
C LYS A 189 5.16 28.96 11.13
N CYS A 190 5.02 27.91 10.33
CA CYS A 190 4.72 27.99 8.91
C CYS A 190 3.20 27.91 8.72
N ARG A 191 2.51 29.07 8.77
CA ARG A 191 1.05 29.23 8.54
C ARG A 191 0.53 28.61 7.23
N ARG A 192 1.42 28.06 6.40
CA ARG A 192 1.10 27.44 5.11
C ARG A 192 0.59 25.99 5.23
N PHE A 193 0.68 25.39 6.43
CA PHE A 193 0.39 23.97 6.64
C PHE A 193 -0.49 23.75 7.87
N ASP A 194 -1.80 23.95 7.72
CA ASP A 194 -2.78 23.71 8.80
C ASP A 194 -2.82 22.23 9.27
N ARG A 195 -2.27 21.31 8.46
CA ARG A 195 -2.22 19.86 8.74
C ARG A 195 -0.79 19.32 8.57
N SER A 196 0.10 19.79 9.41
CA SER A 196 1.52 19.42 9.36
C SER A 196 1.77 17.92 9.54
N SER A 197 0.95 17.22 10.32
CA SER A 197 1.04 15.76 10.51
C SER A 197 0.73 14.96 9.24
N VAL A 198 -0.24 15.42 8.43
CA VAL A 198 -0.59 14.78 7.16
C VAL A 198 0.53 14.96 6.14
N VAL A 199 1.02 16.20 6.00
CA VAL A 199 2.16 16.52 5.12
C VAL A 199 3.39 15.71 5.52
N TRP A 200 3.66 15.59 6.82
CA TRP A 200 4.73 14.76 7.36
C TRP A 200 4.61 13.31 6.91
N ASN A 201 3.49 12.64 7.18
CA ASN A 201 3.30 11.25 6.81
C ASN A 201 3.49 11.03 5.30
N GLN A 202 2.91 11.90 4.48
CA GLN A 202 3.01 11.81 3.02
C GLN A 202 4.43 12.09 2.53
N SER A 203 5.11 13.11 3.05
CA SER A 203 6.47 13.48 2.62
C SER A 203 7.51 12.45 3.05
N VAL A 204 7.44 11.92 4.26
CA VAL A 204 8.33 10.84 4.72
C VAL A 204 8.15 9.58 3.87
N MET A 205 6.90 9.20 3.58
CA MET A 205 6.61 8.07 2.71
C MET A 205 7.16 8.28 1.29
N GLU A 206 6.94 9.46 0.72
CA GLU A 206 7.43 9.82 -0.61
C GLU A 206 8.95 9.83 -0.67
N LEU A 207 9.62 10.44 0.33
CA LEU A 207 11.07 10.42 0.45
C LEU A 207 11.61 9.00 0.44
N GLY A 208 10.98 8.11 1.22
CA GLY A 208 11.33 6.70 1.25
C GLY A 208 11.12 5.98 -0.09
N ALA A 209 10.11 6.38 -0.86
CA ALA A 209 9.79 5.76 -2.13
C ALA A 209 10.75 6.15 -3.26
N ILE A 210 11.20 7.43 -3.32
CA ILE A 210 11.90 7.96 -4.49
C ILE A 210 13.33 8.47 -4.20
N VAL A 211 13.67 8.80 -2.96
CA VAL A 211 15.01 9.33 -2.58
C VAL A 211 15.72 8.37 -1.64
N CYS A 212 15.17 8.12 -0.46
CA CYS A 212 15.77 7.26 0.57
C CYS A 212 15.50 5.77 0.28
N ALA A 213 15.88 5.31 -0.92
CA ALA A 213 15.67 3.93 -1.35
C ALA A 213 16.46 2.93 -0.48
N ALA A 214 15.96 1.69 -0.40
CA ALA A 214 16.53 0.67 0.50
C ALA A 214 17.98 0.33 0.17
N LYS A 215 18.32 0.14 -1.12
CA LYS A 215 19.65 -0.31 -1.55
C LYS A 215 20.58 0.82 -1.98
N SER A 216 20.03 1.84 -2.61
CA SER A 216 20.78 2.92 -3.22
C SER A 216 20.09 4.25 -2.94
N PRO A 217 20.21 4.78 -1.72
CA PRO A 217 19.63 6.07 -1.37
C PRO A 217 20.38 7.21 -2.10
N LEU A 218 19.62 8.17 -2.62
CA LEU A 218 20.11 9.36 -3.32
C LEU A 218 20.36 10.47 -2.29
N CYS A 219 21.39 10.31 -1.46
CA CYS A 219 21.65 11.20 -0.34
C CYS A 219 22.08 12.61 -0.79
N GLU A 220 22.67 12.73 -1.97
CA GLU A 220 23.12 14.01 -2.57
C GLU A 220 21.97 14.96 -2.94
N VAL A 221 20.77 14.42 -3.20
CA VAL A 221 19.55 15.20 -3.48
C VAL A 221 18.52 15.13 -2.37
N CYS A 222 18.89 14.57 -1.21
CA CYS A 222 17.99 14.40 -0.10
C CYS A 222 17.78 15.72 0.68
N PRO A 223 16.54 16.18 0.85
CA PRO A 223 16.25 17.46 1.53
C PRO A 223 16.68 17.47 3.00
N VAL A 224 16.86 16.32 3.61
CA VAL A 224 17.25 16.19 5.03
C VAL A 224 18.67 15.61 5.20
N SER A 225 19.52 15.68 4.16
CA SER A 225 20.87 15.11 4.20
C SER A 225 21.72 15.68 5.33
N SER A 226 21.68 16.99 5.57
CA SER A 226 22.43 17.67 6.64
C SER A 226 21.94 17.33 8.06
N LEU A 227 20.72 16.82 8.20
CA LEU A 227 20.08 16.44 9.47
C LEU A 227 20.10 14.92 9.71
N CYS A 228 20.57 14.15 8.73
CA CYS A 228 20.46 12.69 8.74
C CYS A 228 21.62 12.03 9.50
N VAL A 229 21.31 11.42 10.64
CA VAL A 229 22.29 10.69 11.47
C VAL A 229 22.94 9.55 10.68
N PHE A 230 22.17 8.79 9.92
CA PHE A 230 22.68 7.68 9.10
C PHE A 230 23.73 8.12 8.06
N LEU A 231 23.51 9.26 7.41
CA LEU A 231 24.48 9.83 6.45
C LEU A 231 25.73 10.34 7.18
N ARG A 232 25.53 11.06 8.28
CA ARG A 232 26.62 11.60 9.11
C ARG A 232 27.55 10.49 9.59
N ASP A 233 26.99 9.35 9.98
CA ASP A 233 27.72 8.19 10.54
C ASP A 233 28.24 7.23 9.44
N GLY A 234 28.26 7.65 8.17
CA GLY A 234 28.81 6.87 7.05
C GLY A 234 27.92 5.74 6.54
N ARG A 235 26.62 5.78 6.82
CA ARG A 235 25.61 4.81 6.36
C ARG A 235 25.83 3.38 6.86
N PRO A 236 25.89 3.17 8.19
CA PRO A 236 26.22 1.87 8.78
C PRO A 236 25.22 0.78 8.37
N GLY A 237 25.70 -0.36 7.93
CA GLY A 237 24.89 -1.51 7.54
C GLY A 237 24.15 -1.35 6.21
N LEU A 238 24.43 -0.32 5.41
CA LEU A 238 23.80 -0.16 4.09
C LEU A 238 24.23 -1.31 3.17
N GLY A 239 23.23 -2.06 2.72
CA GLY A 239 23.44 -3.21 1.82
C GLY A 239 23.83 -4.52 2.52
N GLU A 240 24.15 -4.52 3.81
CA GLU A 240 24.50 -5.72 4.58
C GLU A 240 23.30 -6.62 4.87
N ARG A 241 22.10 -6.04 4.96
CA ARG A 241 20.89 -6.83 5.19
C ARG A 241 20.52 -7.62 3.94
N ARG A 242 20.49 -8.91 4.10
CA ARG A 242 19.97 -9.84 3.10
C ARG A 242 18.50 -9.52 2.83
N THR A 243 18.26 -8.78 1.75
CA THR A 243 16.94 -8.83 1.13
C THR A 243 16.67 -10.28 0.74
N ARG A 244 15.48 -10.80 1.04
CA ARG A 244 15.07 -12.12 0.55
C ARG A 244 15.45 -12.23 -0.93
N PRO A 245 16.06 -13.35 -1.39
CA PRO A 245 16.34 -13.55 -2.80
C PRO A 245 15.09 -13.26 -3.61
N ARG A 246 15.25 -12.58 -4.75
CA ARG A 246 14.12 -12.43 -5.68
C ARG A 246 13.60 -13.82 -6.02
N GLN A 247 12.37 -14.13 -5.61
CA GLN A 247 11.73 -15.35 -6.06
C GLN A 247 11.70 -15.34 -7.58
N ARG A 248 12.23 -16.39 -8.22
CA ARG A 248 12.04 -16.59 -9.65
C ARG A 248 10.53 -16.57 -9.91
N PHE A 249 10.11 -15.83 -10.92
CA PHE A 249 8.71 -15.84 -11.34
C PHE A 249 8.39 -17.08 -12.18
N GLN A 250 9.33 -17.45 -13.04
CA GLN A 250 9.19 -18.62 -13.92
C GLN A 250 9.14 -19.92 -13.12
N GLY A 251 8.21 -20.79 -13.45
CA GLY A 251 8.01 -22.09 -12.82
C GLY A 251 7.28 -22.06 -11.48
N THR A 252 6.82 -20.91 -11.03
CA THR A 252 6.13 -20.81 -9.72
C THR A 252 4.61 -20.90 -9.84
N ASP A 253 3.96 -21.33 -8.75
CA ASP A 253 2.49 -21.32 -8.63
C ASP A 253 1.90 -19.93 -8.90
N ARG A 254 2.64 -18.85 -8.58
CA ARG A 254 2.24 -17.49 -8.90
C ARG A 254 2.12 -17.25 -10.41
N GLN A 255 3.01 -17.84 -11.21
CA GLN A 255 2.92 -17.76 -12.66
C GLN A 255 1.71 -18.53 -13.18
N VAL A 256 1.54 -19.77 -12.74
CA VAL A 256 0.45 -20.65 -13.19
C VAL A 256 -0.92 -20.04 -12.85
N ARG A 257 -1.10 -19.60 -11.60
CA ARG A 257 -2.32 -18.88 -11.16
C ARG A 257 -2.58 -17.63 -12.00
N GLY A 258 -1.52 -16.91 -12.36
CA GLY A 258 -1.62 -15.74 -13.23
C GLY A 258 -2.07 -16.07 -14.65
N LEU A 259 -1.61 -17.20 -15.22
CA LEU A 259 -2.01 -17.68 -16.55
C LEU A 259 -3.48 -18.09 -16.57
N VAL A 260 -3.95 -18.86 -15.56
CA VAL A 260 -5.36 -19.26 -15.44
C VAL A 260 -6.27 -18.04 -15.33
N LEU A 261 -5.98 -17.10 -14.44
CA LEU A 261 -6.78 -15.87 -14.30
C LEU A 261 -6.74 -15.00 -15.56
N ASN A 262 -5.61 -14.96 -16.26
CA ASN A 262 -5.51 -14.21 -17.51
C ASN A 262 -6.34 -14.84 -18.63
N ALA A 263 -6.38 -16.17 -18.72
CA ALA A 263 -7.23 -16.86 -19.70
C ALA A 263 -8.72 -16.53 -19.45
N LEU A 264 -9.16 -16.55 -18.18
CA LEU A 264 -10.55 -16.27 -17.79
C LEU A 264 -10.96 -14.81 -18.04
N ARG A 265 -10.03 -13.85 -17.86
CA ARG A 265 -10.28 -12.42 -18.10
C ARG A 265 -10.35 -12.03 -19.58
N ASN A 266 -9.78 -12.85 -20.44
CA ASN A 266 -9.71 -12.59 -21.89
C ASN A 266 -10.53 -13.61 -22.69
N LEU A 267 -11.58 -14.16 -22.09
CA LEU A 267 -12.50 -15.01 -22.81
C LEU A 267 -13.16 -14.22 -23.97
N PRO A 268 -13.35 -14.87 -25.12
CA PRO A 268 -14.17 -14.30 -26.20
C PRO A 268 -15.57 -13.94 -25.72
N GLU A 269 -16.18 -12.99 -26.41
CA GLU A 269 -17.57 -12.59 -26.12
C GLU A 269 -18.51 -13.80 -26.24
N GLY A 270 -19.34 -13.99 -25.24
CA GLY A 270 -20.28 -15.13 -25.15
C GLY A 270 -19.70 -16.38 -24.46
N GLU A 271 -18.41 -16.47 -24.24
CA GLU A 271 -17.81 -17.54 -23.46
C GLU A 271 -17.72 -17.13 -21.98
N ILE A 272 -18.11 -18.04 -21.08
CA ILE A 272 -18.12 -17.81 -19.62
C ILE A 272 -17.14 -18.69 -18.86
N ALA A 273 -16.55 -19.69 -19.51
CA ALA A 273 -15.66 -20.65 -18.87
C ALA A 273 -14.56 -21.11 -19.82
N VAL A 274 -13.43 -21.53 -19.27
CA VAL A 274 -12.33 -22.19 -19.99
C VAL A 274 -12.43 -23.68 -19.76
N ASP A 275 -12.46 -24.49 -20.83
CA ASP A 275 -12.49 -25.93 -20.74
C ASP A 275 -11.16 -26.52 -20.25
N ARG A 276 -11.21 -27.77 -19.76
CA ARG A 276 -10.04 -28.45 -19.19
C ARG A 276 -8.86 -28.56 -20.17
N LYS A 277 -9.13 -28.90 -21.43
CA LYS A 277 -8.06 -29.07 -22.45
C LYS A 277 -7.34 -27.76 -22.76
N SER A 278 -8.07 -26.65 -22.76
CA SER A 278 -7.53 -25.31 -22.91
C SER A 278 -6.66 -24.91 -21.73
N LEU A 279 -7.04 -25.25 -20.49
CA LEU A 279 -6.23 -25.04 -19.31
C LEU A 279 -4.92 -25.85 -19.34
N GLU A 280 -4.98 -27.14 -19.75
CA GLU A 280 -3.79 -28.00 -19.88
C GLU A 280 -2.78 -27.46 -20.90
N ARG A 281 -3.21 -26.75 -21.93
CA ARG A 281 -2.32 -26.08 -22.88
C ARG A 281 -1.58 -24.87 -22.29
N LEU A 282 -2.06 -24.32 -21.17
CA LEU A 282 -1.40 -23.18 -20.52
C LEU A 282 -0.14 -23.59 -19.76
N TRP A 283 -0.09 -24.84 -19.27
CA TRP A 283 1.00 -25.29 -18.40
C TRP A 283 1.24 -26.79 -18.52
N ASN A 284 2.48 -27.20 -18.76
CA ASN A 284 2.84 -28.61 -19.04
C ASN A 284 2.84 -29.49 -17.79
N ASP A 285 3.09 -28.93 -16.59
CA ASP A 285 2.99 -29.67 -15.34
C ASP A 285 1.52 -29.61 -14.85
N HIS A 286 0.77 -30.66 -15.20
CA HIS A 286 -0.65 -30.73 -14.88
C HIS A 286 -0.90 -30.89 -13.38
N ILE A 287 0.03 -31.50 -12.62
CA ILE A 287 -0.10 -31.61 -11.16
C ILE A 287 -0.01 -30.22 -10.52
N GLN A 288 0.96 -29.40 -10.97
CA GLN A 288 1.06 -28.02 -10.52
C GLN A 288 -0.14 -27.18 -10.95
N LEU A 289 -0.64 -27.39 -12.18
CA LEU A 289 -1.82 -26.69 -12.69
C LEU A 289 -3.05 -27.00 -11.83
N ASP A 290 -3.32 -28.27 -11.50
CA ASP A 290 -4.45 -28.70 -10.68
C ASP A 290 -4.40 -28.10 -9.27
N ARG A 291 -3.22 -28.16 -8.64
CA ARG A 291 -3.01 -27.53 -7.34
C ARG A 291 -3.28 -26.02 -7.40
N CYS A 292 -2.85 -25.34 -8.46
CA CYS A 292 -3.06 -23.90 -8.63
C CYS A 292 -4.54 -23.57 -8.89
N ILE A 293 -5.26 -24.40 -9.65
CA ILE A 293 -6.71 -24.26 -9.90
C ILE A 293 -7.47 -24.44 -8.58
N ALA A 294 -7.20 -25.51 -7.83
CA ALA A 294 -7.82 -25.75 -6.52
C ALA A 294 -7.57 -24.57 -5.57
N SER A 295 -6.33 -24.07 -5.51
CA SER A 295 -5.99 -22.92 -4.68
C SER A 295 -6.66 -21.62 -5.12
N LEU A 296 -6.95 -21.44 -6.40
CA LEU A 296 -7.71 -20.28 -6.89
C LEU A 296 -9.19 -20.38 -6.51
N ASP A 297 -9.75 -21.57 -6.54
CA ASP A 297 -11.13 -21.86 -6.13
C ASP A 297 -11.31 -21.64 -4.61
N GLU A 298 -10.41 -22.20 -3.79
CA GLU A 298 -10.35 -21.94 -2.34
C GLU A 298 -10.24 -20.45 -1.98
N ASP A 299 -9.52 -19.69 -2.81
CA ASP A 299 -9.38 -18.23 -2.65
C ASP A 299 -10.64 -17.46 -3.13
N GLY A 300 -11.64 -18.14 -3.70
CA GLY A 300 -12.87 -17.56 -4.27
C GLY A 300 -12.62 -16.71 -5.52
N LEU A 301 -11.52 -16.97 -6.23
CA LEU A 301 -11.12 -16.23 -7.43
C LEU A 301 -11.63 -16.87 -8.72
N ILE A 302 -12.03 -18.13 -8.65
CA ILE A 302 -12.63 -18.91 -9.72
C ILE A 302 -13.68 -19.86 -9.15
N GLU A 303 -14.44 -20.50 -10.01
CA GLU A 303 -15.33 -21.62 -9.71
C GLU A 303 -15.01 -22.80 -10.63
N ILE A 304 -14.86 -23.99 -10.07
CA ILE A 304 -14.68 -25.25 -10.81
C ILE A 304 -16.06 -25.83 -11.10
N LEU A 305 -16.39 -26.02 -12.37
CA LEU A 305 -17.66 -26.57 -12.82
C LEU A 305 -17.63 -28.10 -12.83
N PRO A 306 -18.81 -28.80 -12.81
CA PRO A 306 -18.88 -30.27 -12.81
C PRO A 306 -18.16 -30.94 -13.98
N ASN A 307 -18.06 -30.29 -15.13
CA ASN A 307 -17.33 -30.74 -16.31
C ASN A 307 -15.83 -30.41 -16.29
N ALA A 308 -15.29 -30.03 -15.13
CA ALA A 308 -13.92 -29.60 -14.92
C ALA A 308 -13.51 -28.32 -15.73
N ALA A 309 -14.46 -27.61 -16.31
CA ALA A 309 -14.22 -26.25 -16.80
C ALA A 309 -14.13 -25.28 -15.63
N VAL A 310 -13.51 -24.14 -15.86
CA VAL A 310 -13.26 -23.12 -14.82
C VAL A 310 -13.83 -21.79 -15.30
N ARG A 311 -14.48 -21.05 -14.39
CA ARG A 311 -14.99 -19.70 -14.68
C ARG A 311 -14.62 -18.70 -13.59
N LEU A 312 -14.77 -17.42 -13.88
CA LEU A 312 -14.79 -16.40 -12.82
C LEU A 312 -16.07 -16.55 -11.97
N PRO A 313 -16.03 -16.25 -10.65
CA PRO A 313 -17.19 -16.39 -9.79
C PRO A 313 -18.30 -15.40 -10.19
N VAL A 314 -19.51 -15.81 -10.08
CA VAL A 314 -20.73 -15.02 -10.41
C VAL A 314 -21.08 -14.06 -9.25
#